data_609cf3c37f61984e80feedd9a3f3d182
#
_entry.id   609cf3c37f61984e80feedd9a3f3d182
#
_cell.length_a   1.000
_cell.length_b   1.000
_cell.length_c   1.000
_cell.angle_alpha   90.00
_cell.angle_beta   90.00
_cell.angle_gamma   90.00
#
_symmetry.space_group_name_H-M   'P 1'
#
loop_
_entity.id
_entity.type
_entity.pdbx_description
1 polymer ?
#
loop_
_entity_poly.entity_id
_entity_poly.type
_entity_poly.pdbx_seq_one_letter_code
_entity_poly.pdbx_strand_id
1 'polypeptide(L)'
;MNTRPWPLEDAEYDVVIIGGGMAGAGVARDLALRGVSVALVEKGDFASATTSQSSKLIHGGLRYLEMFDFGLVRESLRERETLRRLAPHLVRPLPFLVPIYRESSRSLIKVRIGLKLYDWLAPGRSRERSRVLPPVDALSLEPAIRARDLRGAGYYFDDLLVFPERLCLENVLSGCRLGARAFNYAQGAEIVRNPKGAITGVRVRDLLTGRVATLGARIVVNATGPWVDELRATARVSERGPRILRRTKGIHCLLPKLTERAIYHSTGDDRMIFVIPWREFSLVGATDSDFDGDLDRVHATGDEVNYLLDEAYKVLPDARVSLDEVAYTYAGVRPLSFEQGKRESDVSRAHKVVAEERGRFLSITGTKLTCFRSLAAVLGDQVMRTLGRPGTSRSDRVALDGTDEEVSRIDARTWLDVSGEAAATGLDPETLETLVATYGRGWTRVIDLAGKVSGGTERLCPHNPDIVAELYHAVHEEMAVSLQDVLLRRTGIGTSRCQGQDCAESIGRRMAQLLAWTPRRLEAELVAYEAHVARSHQFRM
;
A
#
# COMPACT_ATOMS: atom_id res chain seq x y z
N MET A 1 -18.66 18.03 -11.91
CA MET A 1 -19.33 16.72 -11.89
C MET A 1 -18.82 15.92 -10.69
N ASN A 2 -19.68 15.12 -10.07
CA ASN A 2 -19.23 14.22 -9.03
C ASN A 2 -18.61 12.99 -9.71
N THR A 3 -17.35 12.71 -9.49
CA THR A 3 -16.64 11.56 -10.10
C THR A 3 -17.05 10.23 -9.46
N ARG A 4 -17.72 10.27 -8.30
CA ARG A 4 -18.31 9.07 -7.73
C ARG A 4 -19.52 8.64 -8.56
N PRO A 5 -19.65 7.34 -8.84
CA PRO A 5 -20.77 6.85 -9.65
C PRO A 5 -22.14 6.94 -8.94
N TRP A 6 -22.14 7.32 -7.66
CA TRP A 6 -23.37 7.48 -6.83
C TRP A 6 -23.24 8.67 -5.87
N PRO A 7 -24.37 9.35 -5.56
CA PRO A 7 -24.39 10.39 -4.54
C PRO A 7 -24.27 9.81 -3.12
N LEU A 8 -23.75 10.61 -2.17
CA LEU A 8 -23.82 10.28 -0.76
C LEU A 8 -25.21 10.71 -0.23
N GLU A 9 -26.04 9.73 0.07
CA GLU A 9 -27.45 9.88 0.53
C GLU A 9 -27.72 8.90 1.67
N ASP A 10 -28.81 9.15 2.40
CA ASP A 10 -29.28 8.21 3.42
C ASP A 10 -29.60 6.86 2.77
N ALA A 11 -29.00 5.80 3.28
CA ALA A 11 -29.13 4.46 2.73
C ALA A 11 -28.85 3.39 3.79
N GLU A 12 -29.36 2.19 3.57
CA GLU A 12 -29.18 1.04 4.47
C GLU A 12 -28.19 0.03 3.88
N TYR A 13 -27.27 -0.44 4.71
CA TYR A 13 -26.27 -1.44 4.38
C TYR A 13 -26.22 -2.53 5.46
N ASP A 14 -25.76 -3.72 5.10
CA ASP A 14 -25.41 -4.72 6.11
C ASP A 14 -24.18 -4.26 6.91
N VAL A 15 -23.17 -3.68 6.19
CA VAL A 15 -21.89 -3.26 6.76
C VAL A 15 -21.47 -1.89 6.26
N VAL A 16 -21.09 -1.01 7.18
CA VAL A 16 -20.36 0.23 6.85
C VAL A 16 -18.91 0.11 7.34
N ILE A 17 -17.97 0.32 6.44
CA ILE A 17 -16.53 0.28 6.70
C ILE A 17 -16.00 1.72 6.72
N ILE A 18 -15.32 2.11 7.79
CA ILE A 18 -14.68 3.42 7.93
C ILE A 18 -13.17 3.25 7.77
N GLY A 19 -12.61 3.87 6.72
CA GLY A 19 -11.19 3.80 6.34
C GLY A 19 -10.95 3.04 5.04
N GLY A 20 -10.50 3.75 4.01
CA GLY A 20 -10.24 3.28 2.64
C GLY A 20 -8.77 2.93 2.38
N GLY A 21 -8.01 2.56 3.40
CA GLY A 21 -6.70 1.94 3.24
C GLY A 21 -6.79 0.47 2.83
N MET A 22 -5.65 -0.20 2.67
CA MET A 22 -5.56 -1.59 2.18
C MET A 22 -6.46 -2.57 2.96
N ALA A 23 -6.55 -2.43 4.28
CA ALA A 23 -7.38 -3.30 5.11
C ALA A 23 -8.87 -3.11 4.81
N GLY A 24 -9.35 -1.85 4.80
CA GLY A 24 -10.75 -1.55 4.52
C GLY A 24 -11.17 -1.90 3.09
N ALA A 25 -10.30 -1.61 2.10
CA ALA A 25 -10.51 -1.99 0.71
C ALA A 25 -10.62 -3.51 0.52
N GLY A 26 -9.71 -4.27 1.15
CA GLY A 26 -9.75 -5.74 1.12
C GLY A 26 -11.01 -6.31 1.76
N VAL A 27 -11.44 -5.74 2.91
CA VAL A 27 -12.68 -6.15 3.59
C VAL A 27 -13.92 -5.82 2.74
N ALA A 28 -13.96 -4.62 2.13
CA ALA A 28 -15.07 -4.23 1.27
C ALA A 28 -15.24 -5.21 0.09
N ARG A 29 -14.11 -5.55 -0.56
CA ARG A 29 -14.11 -6.53 -1.65
C ARG A 29 -14.53 -7.93 -1.21
N ASP A 30 -13.96 -8.44 -0.11
CA ASP A 30 -14.27 -9.80 0.37
C ASP A 30 -15.75 -9.94 0.74
N LEU A 31 -16.32 -8.93 1.40
CA LEU A 31 -17.74 -8.90 1.76
C LEU A 31 -18.64 -8.79 0.51
N ALA A 32 -18.28 -7.95 -0.46
CA ALA A 32 -19.01 -7.86 -1.73
C ALA A 32 -19.01 -9.19 -2.50
N LEU A 33 -17.87 -9.91 -2.54
CA LEU A 33 -17.78 -11.26 -3.10
C LEU A 33 -18.68 -12.29 -2.40
N ARG A 34 -19.06 -12.05 -1.13
CA ARG A 34 -20.01 -12.87 -0.36
C ARG A 34 -21.45 -12.42 -0.50
N GLY A 35 -21.74 -11.39 -1.31
CA GLY A 35 -23.08 -10.84 -1.50
C GLY A 35 -23.60 -10.01 -0.32
N VAL A 36 -22.70 -9.44 0.48
CA VAL A 36 -23.03 -8.51 1.57
C VAL A 36 -23.17 -7.10 1.02
N SER A 37 -24.21 -6.38 1.43
CA SER A 37 -24.37 -4.96 1.10
C SER A 37 -23.40 -4.11 1.91
N VAL A 38 -22.46 -3.43 1.24
CA VAL A 38 -21.32 -2.73 1.86
C VAL A 38 -21.24 -1.29 1.41
N ALA A 39 -21.02 -0.38 2.38
CA ALA A 39 -20.49 0.96 2.12
C ALA A 39 -19.10 1.11 2.72
N LEU A 40 -18.16 1.66 1.94
CA LEU A 40 -16.81 2.04 2.35
C LEU A 40 -16.70 3.56 2.33
N VAL A 41 -16.34 4.19 3.45
CA VAL A 41 -16.10 5.63 3.55
C VAL A 41 -14.66 5.94 3.92
N GLU A 42 -14.05 6.91 3.22
CA GLU A 42 -12.67 7.35 3.43
C GLU A 42 -12.61 8.88 3.49
N LYS A 43 -11.97 9.44 4.54
CA LYS A 43 -11.87 10.90 4.74
C LYS A 43 -11.02 11.61 3.68
N GLY A 44 -10.03 10.91 3.14
CA GLY A 44 -9.18 11.38 2.04
C GLY A 44 -9.48 10.63 0.75
N ASP A 45 -8.46 10.47 -0.08
CA ASP A 45 -8.51 9.50 -1.17
C ASP A 45 -8.10 8.10 -0.67
N PHE A 46 -8.50 7.06 -1.39
CA PHE A 46 -8.12 5.68 -1.06
C PHE A 46 -6.60 5.52 -1.04
N ALA A 47 -6.10 4.77 -0.07
CA ALA A 47 -4.67 4.53 0.16
C ALA A 47 -3.84 5.75 0.56
N SER A 48 -4.41 6.91 0.87
CA SER A 48 -3.67 8.17 1.10
C SER A 48 -2.79 8.21 2.37
N ALA A 49 -2.92 7.23 3.28
CA ALA A 49 -2.17 7.18 4.54
C ALA A 49 -1.13 6.03 4.56
N THR A 50 -1.11 5.19 5.61
CA THR A 50 -0.10 4.13 5.85
C THR A 50 0.10 3.18 4.66
N THR A 51 -0.92 2.97 3.83
CA THR A 51 -0.83 2.09 2.65
C THR A 51 0.23 2.56 1.66
N SER A 52 0.26 3.85 1.31
CA SER A 52 1.26 4.45 0.41
C SER A 52 2.65 4.59 1.07
N GLN A 53 2.69 4.68 2.39
CA GLN A 53 3.88 4.95 3.19
C GLN A 53 4.59 3.65 3.66
N SER A 54 4.53 2.59 2.86
CA SER A 54 5.09 1.28 3.17
C SER A 54 6.45 1.05 2.52
N SER A 55 7.17 -0.01 2.93
CA SER A 55 8.38 -0.47 2.24
C SER A 55 8.11 -1.12 0.87
N LYS A 56 6.89 -1.08 0.38
CA LYS A 56 6.46 -1.60 -0.93
C LYS A 56 6.82 -3.07 -1.16
N LEU A 57 6.78 -3.88 -0.09
CA LEU A 57 7.10 -5.31 -0.13
C LEU A 57 5.88 -6.19 0.19
N ILE A 58 5.74 -7.25 -0.60
CA ILE A 58 4.92 -8.41 -0.29
C ILE A 58 5.88 -9.54 0.09
N HIS A 59 6.06 -9.74 1.39
CA HIS A 59 7.16 -10.57 1.90
C HIS A 59 6.72 -11.51 3.03
N GLY A 60 7.39 -12.66 3.15
CA GLY A 60 7.14 -13.61 4.23
C GLY A 60 7.58 -13.10 5.61
N GLY A 61 8.58 -12.22 5.64
CA GLY A 61 9.12 -11.64 6.87
C GLY A 61 10.13 -12.56 7.56
N LEU A 62 11.29 -12.71 6.94
CA LEU A 62 12.39 -13.56 7.43
C LEU A 62 12.75 -13.28 8.91
N ARG A 63 12.64 -12.01 9.37
CA ARG A 63 12.89 -11.62 10.76
C ARG A 63 11.98 -12.33 11.77
N TYR A 64 10.72 -12.62 11.40
CA TYR A 64 9.78 -13.26 12.33
C TYR A 64 10.15 -14.69 12.66
N LEU A 65 11.02 -15.33 11.87
CA LEU A 65 11.61 -16.64 12.24
C LEU A 65 12.46 -16.53 13.51
N GLU A 66 13.17 -15.42 13.70
CA GLU A 66 13.96 -15.16 14.91
C GLU A 66 13.07 -14.92 16.15
N MET A 67 11.84 -14.46 15.92
CA MET A 67 10.81 -14.29 16.96
C MET A 67 9.96 -15.56 17.15
N PHE A 68 10.29 -16.66 16.46
CA PHE A 68 9.55 -17.93 16.47
C PHE A 68 8.07 -17.81 16.05
N ASP A 69 7.70 -16.75 15.32
CA ASP A 69 6.34 -16.53 14.78
C ASP A 69 6.17 -17.25 13.43
N PHE A 70 6.29 -18.58 13.46
CA PHE A 70 6.17 -19.44 12.26
C PHE A 70 4.80 -19.35 11.61
N GLY A 71 3.76 -19.09 12.40
CA GLY A 71 2.39 -18.90 11.92
C GLY A 71 2.27 -17.72 10.98
N LEU A 72 2.78 -16.55 11.40
CA LEU A 72 2.80 -15.33 10.60
C LEU A 72 3.66 -15.48 9.34
N VAL A 73 4.82 -16.15 9.43
CA VAL A 73 5.69 -16.40 8.27
C VAL A 73 4.96 -17.26 7.24
N ARG A 74 4.35 -18.37 7.66
CA ARG A 74 3.62 -19.29 6.77
C ARG A 74 2.42 -18.59 6.12
N GLU A 75 1.65 -17.83 6.87
CA GLU A 75 0.54 -17.02 6.36
C GLU A 75 1.05 -16.01 5.32
N SER A 76 2.09 -15.25 5.66
CA SER A 76 2.67 -14.24 4.77
C SER A 76 3.20 -14.83 3.47
N LEU A 77 3.87 -15.99 3.51
CA LEU A 77 4.36 -16.69 2.32
C LEU A 77 3.21 -17.21 1.45
N ARG A 78 2.13 -17.68 2.07
CA ARG A 78 0.92 -18.11 1.36
C ARG A 78 0.24 -16.92 0.69
N GLU A 79 0.09 -15.81 1.39
CA GLU A 79 -0.51 -14.59 0.84
C GLU A 79 0.35 -13.98 -0.26
N ARG A 80 1.67 -14.01 -0.13
CA ARG A 80 2.59 -13.60 -1.20
C ARG A 80 2.33 -14.36 -2.50
N GLU A 81 2.27 -15.69 -2.44
CA GLU A 81 1.98 -16.52 -3.61
C GLU A 81 0.57 -16.27 -4.17
N THR A 82 -0.39 -16.04 -3.30
CA THR A 82 -1.75 -15.70 -3.70
C THR A 82 -1.79 -14.35 -4.44
N LEU A 83 -1.14 -13.32 -3.91
CA LEU A 83 -1.12 -11.99 -4.52
C LEU A 83 -0.36 -11.96 -5.85
N ARG A 84 0.71 -12.76 -6.02
CA ARG A 84 1.37 -12.96 -7.33
C ARG A 84 0.40 -13.44 -8.40
N ARG A 85 -0.55 -14.30 -8.04
CA ARG A 85 -1.55 -14.82 -8.99
C ARG A 85 -2.68 -13.83 -9.23
N LEU A 86 -3.11 -13.11 -8.19
CA LEU A 86 -4.25 -12.20 -8.28
C LEU A 86 -3.90 -10.87 -8.95
N ALA A 87 -2.67 -10.38 -8.76
CA ALA A 87 -2.20 -9.09 -9.26
C ALA A 87 -0.75 -9.19 -9.79
N PRO A 88 -0.48 -10.03 -10.81
CA PRO A 88 0.88 -10.28 -11.31
C PRO A 88 1.54 -9.04 -11.94
N HIS A 89 0.77 -8.07 -12.39
CA HIS A 89 1.23 -6.78 -12.89
C HIS A 89 1.82 -5.90 -11.78
N LEU A 90 1.31 -6.00 -10.55
CA LEU A 90 1.73 -5.20 -9.40
C LEU A 90 2.73 -5.92 -8.49
N VAL A 91 2.65 -7.26 -8.38
CA VAL A 91 3.45 -8.07 -7.45
C VAL A 91 4.48 -8.87 -8.22
N ARG A 92 5.75 -8.46 -8.12
CA ARG A 92 6.85 -9.02 -8.91
C ARG A 92 7.94 -9.60 -8.02
N PRO A 93 8.51 -10.77 -8.41
CA PRO A 93 9.66 -11.34 -7.69
C PRO A 93 10.82 -10.36 -7.59
N LEU A 94 11.38 -10.24 -6.40
CA LEU A 94 12.54 -9.39 -6.10
C LEU A 94 13.61 -10.23 -5.40
N PRO A 95 14.83 -10.32 -5.97
CA PRO A 95 15.94 -10.99 -5.32
C PRO A 95 16.50 -10.13 -4.18
N PHE A 96 16.78 -10.79 -3.05
CA PHE A 96 17.36 -10.19 -1.86
C PHE A 96 18.75 -10.77 -1.56
N LEU A 97 19.66 -9.89 -1.18
CA LEU A 97 20.92 -10.22 -0.55
C LEU A 97 20.90 -9.83 0.93
N VAL A 98 21.40 -10.73 1.78
CA VAL A 98 21.62 -10.50 3.22
C VAL A 98 23.11 -10.61 3.46
N PRO A 99 23.89 -9.53 3.28
CA PRO A 99 25.35 -9.57 3.48
C PRO A 99 25.68 -9.85 4.94
N ILE A 100 26.62 -10.74 5.18
CA ILE A 100 27.11 -11.09 6.53
C ILE A 100 28.58 -10.72 6.62
N TYR A 101 28.87 -9.78 7.48
CA TYR A 101 30.19 -9.28 7.77
C TYR A 101 30.78 -9.93 9.02
N ARG A 102 32.09 -9.70 9.28
CA ARG A 102 32.76 -10.22 10.45
C ARG A 102 32.11 -9.74 11.77
N GLU A 103 31.68 -8.50 11.80
CA GLU A 103 31.03 -7.85 12.93
C GLU A 103 29.50 -8.12 13.04
N SER A 104 28.91 -8.82 12.08
CA SER A 104 27.47 -9.10 12.09
C SER A 104 27.08 -9.97 13.29
N SER A 105 25.99 -9.63 13.97
CA SER A 105 25.41 -10.44 15.06
C SER A 105 24.88 -11.81 14.57
N ARG A 106 24.65 -11.95 13.27
CA ARG A 106 24.18 -13.18 12.63
C ARG A 106 25.28 -13.90 11.89
N SER A 107 25.45 -15.20 12.15
CA SER A 107 26.39 -16.04 11.39
C SER A 107 25.77 -16.57 10.09
N LEU A 108 26.62 -16.92 9.11
CA LEU A 108 26.18 -17.56 7.86
C LEU A 108 25.41 -18.87 8.11
N ILE A 109 25.78 -19.62 9.17
CA ILE A 109 25.07 -20.85 9.55
C ILE A 109 23.64 -20.52 9.97
N LYS A 110 23.46 -19.51 10.85
CA LYS A 110 22.13 -19.06 11.29
C LYS A 110 21.28 -18.60 10.09
N VAL A 111 21.86 -17.83 9.18
CA VAL A 111 21.19 -17.39 7.94
C VAL A 111 20.82 -18.58 7.07
N ARG A 112 21.72 -19.55 6.88
CA ARG A 112 21.45 -20.77 6.10
C ARG A 112 20.25 -21.57 6.68
N ILE A 113 20.22 -21.75 8.00
CA ILE A 113 19.12 -22.46 8.67
C ILE A 113 17.82 -21.66 8.49
N GLY A 114 17.84 -20.34 8.72
CA GLY A 114 16.67 -19.47 8.54
C GLY A 114 16.10 -19.52 7.12
N LEU A 115 16.97 -19.44 6.10
CA LEU A 115 16.55 -19.51 4.70
C LEU A 115 15.98 -20.89 4.32
N LYS A 116 16.57 -21.98 4.83
CA LYS A 116 16.03 -23.33 4.63
C LYS A 116 14.63 -23.49 5.24
N LEU A 117 14.45 -22.95 6.44
CA LEU A 117 13.16 -22.96 7.12
C LEU A 117 12.13 -22.09 6.38
N TYR A 118 12.58 -20.93 5.86
CA TYR A 118 11.74 -20.04 5.06
C TYR A 118 11.24 -20.73 3.79
N ASP A 119 12.12 -21.43 3.06
CA ASP A 119 11.75 -22.21 1.89
C ASP A 119 10.78 -23.37 2.23
N TRP A 120 10.98 -24.01 3.39
CA TRP A 120 10.12 -25.10 3.84
C TRP A 120 8.71 -24.64 4.22
N LEU A 121 8.59 -23.43 4.79
CA LEU A 121 7.31 -22.83 5.16
C LEU A 121 6.54 -22.29 3.94
N ALA A 122 7.20 -22.07 2.80
CA ALA A 122 6.57 -21.57 1.58
C ALA A 122 5.63 -22.63 0.96
N PRO A 123 4.44 -22.26 0.47
CA PRO A 123 3.54 -23.17 -0.20
C PRO A 123 4.12 -23.58 -1.57
N GLY A 124 4.14 -24.87 -1.84
CA GLY A 124 4.63 -25.40 -3.11
C GLY A 124 6.16 -25.40 -3.21
N ARG A 125 6.68 -25.87 -4.35
CA ARG A 125 8.10 -25.76 -4.68
C ARG A 125 8.32 -24.39 -5.30
N SER A 126 8.82 -23.42 -4.51
CA SER A 126 9.30 -22.15 -5.07
C SER A 126 10.27 -22.48 -6.22
N ARG A 127 10.05 -21.89 -7.41
CA ARG A 127 11.00 -21.99 -8.54
C ARG A 127 12.35 -21.37 -8.19
N GLU A 128 12.37 -20.49 -7.19
CA GLU A 128 13.50 -19.68 -6.76
C GLU A 128 13.90 -20.11 -5.34
N ARG A 129 14.92 -20.99 -5.26
CA ARG A 129 15.40 -21.49 -3.96
C ARG A 129 16.40 -20.52 -3.34
N SER A 130 16.30 -20.38 -2.02
CA SER A 130 17.30 -19.66 -1.27
C SER A 130 18.66 -20.39 -1.25
N ARG A 131 19.73 -19.62 -1.14
CA ARG A 131 21.10 -20.14 -1.04
C ARG A 131 22.00 -19.21 -0.23
N VAL A 132 23.09 -19.74 0.26
CA VAL A 132 24.18 -18.93 0.86
C VAL A 132 25.29 -18.85 -0.15
N LEU A 133 25.72 -17.63 -0.42
CA LEU A 133 26.75 -17.30 -1.40
C LEU A 133 28.10 -17.04 -0.68
N PRO A 134 29.22 -17.53 -1.23
CA PRO A 134 30.54 -17.08 -0.82
C PRO A 134 30.74 -15.59 -1.21
N PRO A 135 31.74 -14.90 -0.64
CA PRO A 135 31.98 -13.47 -0.90
C PRO A 135 32.11 -13.12 -2.38
N VAL A 136 32.81 -13.93 -3.15
CA VAL A 136 33.05 -13.69 -4.59
C VAL A 136 31.72 -13.68 -5.37
N ASP A 137 30.87 -14.65 -5.13
CA ASP A 137 29.58 -14.75 -5.81
C ASP A 137 28.63 -13.62 -5.39
N ALA A 138 28.63 -13.24 -4.10
CA ALA A 138 27.83 -12.13 -3.60
C ALA A 138 28.24 -10.80 -4.25
N LEU A 139 29.56 -10.52 -4.35
CA LEU A 139 30.11 -9.33 -5.00
C LEU A 139 29.91 -9.35 -6.52
N SER A 140 29.94 -10.51 -7.17
CA SER A 140 29.62 -10.64 -8.59
C SER A 140 28.15 -10.30 -8.87
N LEU A 141 27.25 -10.68 -7.97
CA LEU A 141 25.82 -10.36 -8.11
C LEU A 141 25.52 -8.89 -7.79
N GLU A 142 26.13 -8.34 -6.76
CA GLU A 142 25.92 -6.96 -6.35
C GLU A 142 27.28 -6.31 -5.98
N PRO A 143 27.97 -5.73 -6.96
CA PRO A 143 29.28 -5.13 -6.75
C PRO A 143 29.29 -3.94 -5.78
N ALA A 144 28.14 -3.29 -5.58
CA ALA A 144 28.01 -2.12 -4.73
C ALA A 144 28.16 -2.44 -3.23
N ILE A 145 28.01 -3.70 -2.79
CA ILE A 145 28.13 -4.05 -1.38
C ILE A 145 29.60 -4.01 -0.93
N ARG A 146 29.80 -3.67 0.33
CA ARG A 146 31.13 -3.61 0.96
C ARG A 146 31.85 -4.95 0.86
N ALA A 147 33.03 -4.97 0.20
CA ALA A 147 33.85 -6.17 0.08
C ALA A 147 34.62 -6.50 1.36
N ARG A 148 35.07 -5.46 2.10
CA ARG A 148 35.88 -5.62 3.32
C ARG A 148 35.09 -6.38 4.39
N ASP A 149 35.73 -7.40 4.98
CA ASP A 149 35.18 -8.26 6.06
C ASP A 149 33.89 -9.03 5.70
N LEU A 150 33.55 -9.10 4.41
CA LEU A 150 32.41 -9.89 3.93
C LEU A 150 32.71 -11.39 4.11
N ARG A 151 31.84 -12.11 4.81
CA ARG A 151 31.89 -13.57 5.03
C ARG A 151 31.09 -14.36 4.01
N GLY A 152 30.14 -13.71 3.36
CA GLY A 152 29.21 -14.25 2.38
C GLY A 152 27.85 -13.57 2.49
N ALA A 153 26.87 -14.05 1.75
CA ALA A 153 25.52 -13.50 1.78
C ALA A 153 24.45 -14.58 1.71
N GLY A 154 23.34 -14.38 2.42
CA GLY A 154 22.08 -15.07 2.11
C GLY A 154 21.50 -14.51 0.83
N TYR A 155 20.98 -15.38 -0.03
CA TYR A 155 20.27 -15.00 -1.26
C TYR A 155 18.90 -15.68 -1.27
N TYR A 156 17.83 -14.91 -1.41
CA TYR A 156 16.47 -15.43 -1.42
C TYR A 156 15.55 -14.48 -2.19
N PHE A 157 14.28 -14.84 -2.32
CA PHE A 157 13.28 -14.05 -3.02
C PHE A 157 12.11 -13.70 -2.12
N ASP A 158 11.72 -12.46 -2.16
CA ASP A 158 10.40 -11.96 -1.78
C ASP A 158 9.82 -11.18 -2.96
N ASP A 159 8.77 -10.38 -2.75
CA ASP A 159 8.14 -9.65 -3.85
C ASP A 159 8.12 -8.15 -3.61
N LEU A 160 8.35 -7.42 -4.70
CA LEU A 160 8.10 -5.99 -4.79
C LEU A 160 6.62 -5.76 -5.13
N LEU A 161 5.95 -4.93 -4.37
CA LEU A 161 4.68 -4.32 -4.74
C LEU A 161 4.97 -2.95 -5.36
N VAL A 162 5.01 -2.90 -6.68
CA VAL A 162 5.47 -1.70 -7.40
C VAL A 162 4.61 -0.47 -7.06
N PHE A 163 3.28 -0.66 -6.89
CA PHE A 163 2.32 0.41 -6.68
C PHE A 163 1.26 0.00 -5.63
N PRO A 164 1.53 0.19 -4.32
CA PRO A 164 0.58 -0.16 -3.25
C PRO A 164 -0.76 0.54 -3.35
N GLU A 165 -0.75 1.80 -3.79
CA GLU A 165 -1.94 2.63 -3.98
C GLU A 165 -2.85 2.00 -5.03
N ARG A 166 -2.26 1.50 -6.12
CA ARG A 166 -2.98 0.81 -7.18
C ARG A 166 -3.62 -0.49 -6.70
N LEU A 167 -2.88 -1.31 -5.96
CA LEU A 167 -3.42 -2.55 -5.39
C LEU A 167 -4.61 -2.27 -4.46
N CYS A 168 -4.54 -1.20 -3.67
CA CYS A 168 -5.65 -0.77 -2.80
C CYS A 168 -6.85 -0.34 -3.63
N LEU A 169 -6.64 0.53 -4.61
CA LEU A 169 -7.67 1.03 -5.50
C LEU A 169 -8.36 -0.09 -6.27
N GLU A 170 -7.62 -1.07 -6.78
CA GLU A 170 -8.18 -2.23 -7.48
C GLU A 170 -9.10 -3.08 -6.58
N ASN A 171 -8.76 -3.20 -5.28
CA ASN A 171 -9.67 -3.84 -4.32
C ASN A 171 -10.97 -3.02 -4.17
N VAL A 172 -10.88 -1.68 -4.09
CA VAL A 172 -12.06 -0.80 -4.02
C VAL A 172 -12.92 -0.95 -5.28
N LEU A 173 -12.30 -0.81 -6.47
CA LEU A 173 -13.00 -0.87 -7.76
C LEU A 173 -13.64 -2.25 -8.00
N SER A 174 -12.91 -3.33 -7.67
CA SER A 174 -13.45 -4.69 -7.72
C SER A 174 -14.66 -4.84 -6.78
N GLY A 175 -14.57 -4.34 -5.55
CA GLY A 175 -15.73 -4.30 -4.63
C GLY A 175 -16.91 -3.55 -5.21
N CYS A 176 -16.68 -2.40 -5.86
CA CYS A 176 -17.72 -1.59 -6.48
C CYS A 176 -18.40 -2.32 -7.65
N ARG A 177 -17.62 -2.99 -8.53
CA ARG A 177 -18.19 -3.81 -9.61
C ARG A 177 -19.07 -4.97 -9.09
N LEU A 178 -18.80 -5.42 -7.86
CA LEU A 178 -19.54 -6.48 -7.15
C LEU A 178 -20.67 -5.93 -6.27
N GLY A 179 -20.99 -4.65 -6.35
CA GLY A 179 -22.13 -4.02 -5.69
C GLY A 179 -21.82 -3.27 -4.39
N ALA A 180 -20.56 -3.20 -3.92
CA ALA A 180 -20.20 -2.30 -2.85
C ALA A 180 -20.28 -0.83 -3.30
N ARG A 181 -20.50 0.10 -2.36
CA ARG A 181 -20.43 1.53 -2.60
C ARG A 181 -19.25 2.13 -1.84
N ALA A 182 -18.34 2.78 -2.54
CA ALA A 182 -17.18 3.42 -1.95
C ALA A 182 -17.25 4.94 -2.14
N PHE A 183 -16.87 5.67 -1.08
CA PHE A 183 -16.93 7.13 -1.03
C PHE A 183 -15.58 7.63 -0.49
N ASN A 184 -14.73 8.18 -1.37
CA ASN A 184 -13.57 8.96 -0.95
C ASN A 184 -14.00 10.39 -0.58
N TYR A 185 -13.18 11.11 0.15
CA TYR A 185 -13.51 12.43 0.71
C TYR A 185 -14.85 12.44 1.49
N ALA A 186 -15.14 11.32 2.16
CA ALA A 186 -16.34 11.11 2.95
C ALA A 186 -15.94 10.66 4.37
N GLN A 187 -16.08 11.58 5.33
CA GLN A 187 -15.67 11.36 6.72
C GLN A 187 -16.78 10.72 7.54
N GLY A 188 -16.53 9.54 8.09
CA GLY A 188 -17.36 8.98 9.15
C GLY A 188 -17.26 9.85 10.41
N ALA A 189 -18.28 10.67 10.65
CA ALA A 189 -18.23 11.70 11.67
C ALA A 189 -18.76 11.21 13.03
N GLU A 190 -19.76 10.33 13.05
CA GLU A 190 -20.43 9.89 14.27
C GLU A 190 -21.02 8.49 14.09
N ILE A 191 -20.98 7.68 15.14
CA ILE A 191 -21.69 6.40 15.18
C ILE A 191 -23.11 6.61 15.71
N VAL A 192 -24.07 6.27 14.88
CA VAL A 192 -25.51 6.43 15.19
C VAL A 192 -25.98 5.27 16.06
N ARG A 193 -26.75 5.59 17.11
CA ARG A 193 -27.32 4.60 18.04
C ARG A 193 -28.83 4.81 18.18
N ASN A 194 -29.55 3.71 18.40
CA ASN A 194 -30.97 3.78 18.75
C ASN A 194 -31.15 4.15 20.25
N PRO A 195 -32.39 4.41 20.70
CA PRO A 195 -32.68 4.76 22.10
C PRO A 195 -32.24 3.68 23.13
N LYS A 196 -32.07 2.42 22.69
CA LYS A 196 -31.55 1.32 23.52
C LYS A 196 -30.02 1.25 23.53
N GLY A 197 -29.33 2.21 22.90
CA GLY A 197 -27.87 2.30 22.83
C GLY A 197 -27.20 1.41 21.77
N ALA A 198 -27.96 0.60 21.01
CA ALA A 198 -27.39 -0.25 19.97
C ALA A 198 -26.98 0.57 18.73
N ILE A 199 -25.83 0.22 18.13
CA ILE A 199 -25.35 0.83 16.88
C ILE A 199 -26.33 0.51 15.75
N THR A 200 -26.71 1.54 14.99
CA THR A 200 -27.64 1.47 13.85
C THR A 200 -27.08 2.08 12.57
N GLY A 201 -25.93 2.74 12.62
CA GLY A 201 -25.34 3.34 11.43
C GLY A 201 -24.17 4.27 11.72
N VAL A 202 -23.80 4.99 10.69
CA VAL A 202 -22.71 5.99 10.70
C VAL A 202 -23.24 7.27 10.03
N ARG A 203 -23.07 8.40 10.70
CA ARG A 203 -23.24 9.72 10.08
C ARG A 203 -21.99 10.08 9.31
N VAL A 204 -22.12 10.37 8.04
CA VAL A 204 -21.02 10.62 7.12
C VAL A 204 -21.12 12.04 6.58
N ARG A 205 -20.02 12.78 6.63
CA ARG A 205 -19.89 14.11 6.00
C ARG A 205 -19.14 13.99 4.69
N ASP A 206 -19.73 14.44 3.61
CA ASP A 206 -19.07 14.64 2.33
C ASP A 206 -18.18 15.89 2.40
N LEU A 207 -16.88 15.74 2.31
CA LEU A 207 -15.93 16.84 2.41
C LEU A 207 -15.83 17.66 1.10
N LEU A 208 -16.36 17.15 -0.02
CA LEU A 208 -16.39 17.87 -1.30
C LEU A 208 -17.59 18.82 -1.39
N THR A 209 -18.73 18.40 -0.83
CA THR A 209 -20.00 19.14 -0.95
C THR A 209 -20.50 19.74 0.37
N GLY A 210 -19.95 19.30 1.50
CA GLY A 210 -20.40 19.64 2.84
C GLY A 210 -21.71 18.92 3.28
N ARG A 211 -22.31 18.12 2.42
CA ARG A 211 -23.53 17.35 2.74
C ARG A 211 -23.25 16.33 3.84
N VAL A 212 -24.28 16.05 4.62
CA VAL A 212 -24.26 15.00 5.64
C VAL A 212 -25.34 13.99 5.32
N ALA A 213 -24.99 12.70 5.38
CA ALA A 213 -25.93 11.59 5.21
C ALA A 213 -25.76 10.57 6.34
N THR A 214 -26.81 9.79 6.59
CA THR A 214 -26.79 8.68 7.53
C THR A 214 -26.76 7.36 6.74
N LEU A 215 -25.66 6.62 6.88
CA LEU A 215 -25.57 5.27 6.35
C LEU A 215 -25.97 4.29 7.46
N GLY A 216 -27.16 3.71 7.35
CA GLY A 216 -27.64 2.68 8.24
C GLY A 216 -26.76 1.44 8.14
N ALA A 217 -26.48 0.79 9.27
CA ALA A 217 -25.58 -0.37 9.31
C ALA A 217 -25.95 -1.34 10.44
N ARG A 218 -25.95 -2.62 10.13
CA ARG A 218 -26.03 -3.69 11.14
C ARG A 218 -24.70 -3.93 11.84
N ILE A 219 -23.60 -3.70 11.11
CA ILE A 219 -22.21 -3.85 11.59
C ILE A 219 -21.40 -2.66 11.09
N VAL A 220 -20.56 -2.08 11.96
CA VAL A 220 -19.57 -1.06 11.60
C VAL A 220 -18.18 -1.67 11.74
N VAL A 221 -17.37 -1.51 10.69
CA VAL A 221 -15.97 -1.92 10.68
C VAL A 221 -15.08 -0.67 10.76
N ASN A 222 -14.28 -0.60 11.82
CA ASN A 222 -13.26 0.40 12.03
C ASN A 222 -11.93 -0.06 11.41
N ALA A 223 -11.66 0.37 10.18
CA ALA A 223 -10.45 0.11 9.42
C ALA A 223 -9.59 1.38 9.28
N THR A 224 -9.69 2.32 10.21
CA THR A 224 -9.07 3.66 10.15
C THR A 224 -7.56 3.65 10.41
N GLY A 225 -6.93 2.49 10.51
CA GLY A 225 -5.49 2.38 10.69
C GLY A 225 -5.00 3.08 11.97
N PRO A 226 -4.10 4.08 11.88
CA PRO A 226 -3.59 4.78 13.07
C PRO A 226 -4.66 5.54 13.89
N TRP A 227 -5.82 5.84 13.31
CA TRP A 227 -6.95 6.53 13.98
C TRP A 227 -7.97 5.58 14.62
N VAL A 228 -7.66 4.29 14.76
CA VAL A 228 -8.60 3.29 15.31
C VAL A 228 -9.07 3.66 16.72
N ASP A 229 -8.16 4.10 17.60
CA ASP A 229 -8.52 4.45 18.99
C ASP A 229 -9.34 5.74 19.07
N GLU A 230 -9.10 6.73 18.19
CA GLU A 230 -9.91 7.95 18.11
C GLU A 230 -11.35 7.63 17.68
N LEU A 231 -11.54 6.78 16.68
CA LEU A 231 -12.89 6.40 16.28
C LEU A 231 -13.58 5.59 17.38
N ARG A 232 -12.86 4.70 18.08
CA ARG A 232 -13.41 3.96 19.23
C ARG A 232 -13.87 4.89 20.35
N ALA A 233 -13.06 5.91 20.66
CA ALA A 233 -13.41 6.92 21.67
C ALA A 233 -14.66 7.71 21.25
N THR A 234 -14.73 8.18 20.01
CA THR A 234 -15.87 8.90 19.47
C THR A 234 -17.13 8.01 19.43
N ALA A 235 -16.96 6.74 19.10
CA ALA A 235 -18.04 5.76 19.07
C ALA A 235 -18.49 5.34 20.49
N ARG A 236 -17.77 5.73 21.53
CA ARG A 236 -18.02 5.32 22.93
C ARG A 236 -18.04 3.80 23.10
N VAL A 237 -17.23 3.10 22.34
CA VAL A 237 -16.98 1.66 22.49
C VAL A 237 -15.66 1.48 23.22
N SER A 238 -15.69 1.01 24.45
CA SER A 238 -14.51 0.89 25.29
C SER A 238 -14.51 -0.38 26.17
N GLU A 239 -15.24 -1.42 25.75
CA GLU A 239 -15.34 -2.69 26.48
C GLU A 239 -13.95 -3.32 26.76
N ARG A 240 -12.97 -3.05 25.90
CA ARG A 240 -11.59 -3.55 26.01
C ARG A 240 -10.58 -2.48 26.45
N GLY A 241 -11.06 -1.41 27.07
CA GLY A 241 -10.22 -0.29 27.52
C GLY A 241 -9.99 0.75 26.43
N PRO A 242 -9.38 1.88 26.80
CA PRO A 242 -9.28 3.07 25.93
C PRO A 242 -8.30 2.89 24.78
N ARG A 243 -7.25 2.07 24.92
CA ARG A 243 -6.16 1.95 23.93
C ARG A 243 -5.96 0.49 23.51
N ILE A 244 -6.09 0.22 22.21
CA ILE A 244 -5.79 -1.09 21.61
C ILE A 244 -4.65 -1.00 20.59
N LEU A 245 -4.17 0.23 20.27
CA LEU A 245 -3.06 0.48 19.38
C LEU A 245 -1.79 0.93 20.09
N ARG A 246 -0.64 0.50 19.55
CA ARG A 246 0.64 1.18 19.65
C ARG A 246 0.96 1.76 18.28
N ARG A 247 1.24 3.04 18.22
CA ARG A 247 1.62 3.74 17.00
C ARG A 247 3.13 3.82 16.89
N THR A 248 3.69 3.37 15.77
CA THR A 248 5.11 3.56 15.50
C THR A 248 5.30 4.23 14.15
N LYS A 249 6.15 5.26 14.12
CA LYS A 249 6.54 5.97 12.91
C LYS A 249 7.69 5.24 12.24
N GLY A 250 7.66 5.16 10.91
CA GLY A 250 8.77 4.74 10.09
C GLY A 250 8.88 5.60 8.86
N ILE A 251 10.11 6.04 8.54
CA ILE A 251 10.38 6.83 7.35
C ILE A 251 11.05 5.99 6.27
N HIS A 252 10.95 6.47 5.03
CA HIS A 252 11.71 5.97 3.88
C HIS A 252 12.27 7.14 3.09
N CYS A 253 13.43 6.92 2.48
CA CYS A 253 14.09 7.85 1.57
C CYS A 253 14.15 7.26 0.17
N LEU A 254 13.87 8.05 -0.86
CA LEU A 254 14.18 7.74 -2.25
C LEU A 254 15.53 8.37 -2.58
N LEU A 255 16.51 7.53 -2.87
CA LEU A 255 17.86 7.91 -3.24
C LEU A 255 18.09 7.60 -4.73
N PRO A 256 19.08 8.20 -5.39
CA PRO A 256 19.54 7.73 -6.69
C PRO A 256 19.73 6.20 -6.68
N LYS A 257 19.61 5.54 -7.82
CA LYS A 257 19.70 4.09 -7.89
C LYS A 257 21.07 3.61 -7.42
N LEU A 258 21.11 2.82 -6.34
CA LEU A 258 22.31 2.34 -5.68
C LEU A 258 22.59 0.86 -5.95
N THR A 259 21.53 0.05 -6.14
CA THR A 259 21.61 -1.40 -6.24
C THR A 259 20.66 -1.94 -7.30
N GLU A 260 21.01 -3.11 -7.86
CA GLU A 260 20.13 -3.86 -8.77
C GLU A 260 19.28 -4.89 -8.02
N ARG A 261 19.67 -5.26 -6.82
CA ARG A 261 19.00 -6.22 -5.95
C ARG A 261 18.64 -5.57 -4.62
N ALA A 262 17.63 -6.08 -3.97
CA ALA A 262 17.30 -5.62 -2.63
C ALA A 262 18.37 -6.09 -1.64
N ILE A 263 18.84 -5.17 -0.81
CA ILE A 263 19.75 -5.48 0.30
C ILE A 263 18.94 -5.48 1.58
N TYR A 264 19.10 -6.52 2.39
CA TYR A 264 18.51 -6.64 3.72
C TYR A 264 19.62 -6.62 4.75
N HIS A 265 19.81 -5.47 5.40
CA HIS A 265 20.89 -5.21 6.33
C HIS A 265 20.41 -5.20 7.78
N SER A 266 21.19 -5.83 8.67
CA SER A 266 20.99 -5.75 10.12
C SER A 266 21.85 -4.63 10.68
N THR A 267 21.22 -3.67 11.34
CA THR A 267 21.90 -2.58 12.04
C THR A 267 22.56 -3.05 13.34
N GLY A 268 23.42 -2.21 13.93
CA GLY A 268 24.10 -2.54 15.19
C GLY A 268 23.17 -2.66 16.40
N ASP A 269 21.97 -2.09 16.33
CA ASP A 269 20.90 -2.18 17.34
C ASP A 269 19.84 -3.26 17.01
N ASP A 270 20.21 -4.24 16.17
CA ASP A 270 19.37 -5.37 15.73
C ASP A 270 18.08 -4.98 14.95
N ARG A 271 17.99 -3.74 14.50
CA ARG A 271 16.95 -3.35 13.53
C ARG A 271 17.31 -3.85 12.14
N MET A 272 16.36 -3.80 11.23
CA MET A 272 16.55 -4.24 9.86
C MET A 272 16.17 -3.12 8.91
N ILE A 273 17.11 -2.78 8.04
CA ILE A 273 16.93 -1.79 6.99
C ILE A 273 16.99 -2.46 5.63
N PHE A 274 16.16 -2.00 4.72
CA PHE A 274 16.16 -2.40 3.33
C PHE A 274 16.74 -1.30 2.45
N VAL A 275 17.49 -1.69 1.43
CA VAL A 275 17.77 -0.89 0.24
C VAL A 275 17.12 -1.62 -0.92
N ILE A 276 16.07 -1.06 -1.49
CA ILE A 276 15.20 -1.72 -2.46
C ILE A 276 15.27 -0.98 -3.79
N PRO A 277 15.67 -1.63 -4.91
CA PRO A 277 15.53 -1.02 -6.23
C PRO A 277 14.03 -0.83 -6.54
N TRP A 278 13.62 0.42 -6.74
CA TRP A 278 12.24 0.77 -7.00
C TRP A 278 12.17 1.88 -8.03
N ARG A 279 11.62 1.57 -9.20
CA ARG A 279 11.64 2.47 -10.37
C ARG A 279 13.06 2.93 -10.67
N GLU A 280 13.27 4.24 -10.89
CA GLU A 280 14.60 4.85 -11.10
C GLU A 280 15.40 5.14 -9.82
N PHE A 281 14.91 4.68 -8.66
CA PHE A 281 15.48 4.97 -7.34
C PHE A 281 15.89 3.70 -6.58
N SER A 282 16.61 3.92 -5.49
CA SER A 282 16.69 3.00 -4.36
C SER A 282 15.86 3.53 -3.19
N LEU A 283 14.88 2.73 -2.76
CA LEU A 283 14.06 2.99 -1.57
C LEU A 283 14.80 2.47 -0.34
N VAL A 284 15.20 3.38 0.55
CA VAL A 284 15.91 3.03 1.80
C VAL A 284 15.00 3.24 2.99
N GLY A 285 14.89 2.24 3.85
CA GLY A 285 14.04 2.28 5.06
C GLY A 285 13.86 0.89 5.70
N ALA A 286 13.18 0.83 6.86
CA ALA A 286 12.51 1.93 7.51
C ALA A 286 13.05 2.13 8.93
N THR A 287 12.89 3.34 9.43
CA THR A 287 13.01 3.59 10.89
C THR A 287 11.82 2.97 11.65
N ASP A 288 11.93 2.87 12.96
CA ASP A 288 10.84 2.41 13.84
C ASP A 288 10.97 3.11 15.19
N SER A 289 10.05 4.04 15.49
CA SER A 289 10.01 4.81 16.73
C SER A 289 8.57 5.02 17.17
N ASP A 290 8.30 5.01 18.48
CA ASP A 290 6.97 5.34 18.99
C ASP A 290 6.52 6.73 18.53
N PHE A 291 5.22 6.90 18.29
CA PHE A 291 4.65 8.11 17.75
C PHE A 291 3.31 8.47 18.43
N ASP A 292 3.31 9.60 19.11
CA ASP A 292 2.11 10.20 19.76
C ASP A 292 1.77 11.59 19.18
N GLY A 293 2.39 11.98 18.04
CA GLY A 293 2.15 13.26 17.39
C GLY A 293 0.88 13.30 16.53
N ASP A 294 0.70 14.43 15.83
CA ASP A 294 -0.41 14.65 14.91
C ASP A 294 -0.30 13.72 13.68
N LEU A 295 -1.28 12.84 13.52
CA LEU A 295 -1.32 11.85 12.45
C LEU A 295 -1.51 12.46 11.05
N ASP A 296 -2.03 13.68 10.96
CA ASP A 296 -2.25 14.37 9.69
C ASP A 296 -0.99 15.19 9.26
N ARG A 297 0.04 15.28 10.12
CA ARG A 297 1.28 16.04 9.90
C ARG A 297 2.57 15.21 9.99
N VAL A 298 2.47 13.91 9.78
CA VAL A 298 3.63 13.01 9.84
C VAL A 298 4.61 13.32 8.70
N HIS A 299 5.90 13.49 9.03
CA HIS A 299 6.98 13.74 8.08
C HIS A 299 8.29 13.13 8.59
N ALA A 300 9.29 13.02 7.72
CA ALA A 300 10.65 12.61 8.07
C ALA A 300 11.40 13.78 8.70
N THR A 301 12.24 13.51 9.72
CA THR A 301 13.16 14.49 10.31
C THR A 301 14.57 14.29 9.74
N GLY A 302 15.43 15.34 9.87
CA GLY A 302 16.83 15.27 9.44
C GLY A 302 17.59 14.14 10.12
N ASP A 303 17.39 13.94 11.42
CA ASP A 303 18.06 12.86 12.18
C ASP A 303 17.68 11.46 11.68
N GLU A 304 16.39 11.26 11.34
CA GLU A 304 15.91 9.98 10.80
C GLU A 304 16.49 9.70 9.40
N VAL A 305 16.61 10.74 8.56
CA VAL A 305 17.22 10.62 7.23
C VAL A 305 18.71 10.31 7.35
N ASN A 306 19.45 11.07 8.19
CA ASN A 306 20.86 10.83 8.44
C ASN A 306 21.11 9.40 8.96
N TYR A 307 20.29 8.92 9.89
CA TYR A 307 20.37 7.55 10.39
C TYR A 307 20.24 6.52 9.25
N LEU A 308 19.28 6.69 8.34
CA LEU A 308 19.12 5.77 7.21
C LEU A 308 20.30 5.83 6.21
N LEU A 309 20.84 7.03 5.97
CA LEU A 309 22.02 7.20 5.11
C LEU A 309 23.25 6.53 5.74
N ASP A 310 23.50 6.76 7.03
CA ASP A 310 24.62 6.16 7.75
C ASP A 310 24.57 4.62 7.74
N GLU A 311 23.39 4.05 7.95
CA GLU A 311 23.20 2.60 7.89
C GLU A 311 23.38 2.05 6.46
N ALA A 312 22.92 2.77 5.44
CA ALA A 312 23.14 2.40 4.05
C ALA A 312 24.63 2.40 3.68
N TYR A 313 25.41 3.40 4.15
CA TYR A 313 26.85 3.50 3.88
C TYR A 313 27.66 2.38 4.52
N LYS A 314 27.22 1.80 5.62
CA LYS A 314 27.89 0.63 6.23
C LYS A 314 27.93 -0.57 5.29
N VAL A 315 26.95 -0.67 4.39
CA VAL A 315 26.81 -1.79 3.44
C VAL A 315 27.19 -1.38 2.02
N LEU A 316 26.96 -0.12 1.66
CA LEU A 316 27.22 0.46 0.33
C LEU A 316 28.20 1.65 0.47
N PRO A 317 29.46 1.43 0.74
CA PRO A 317 30.41 2.49 1.13
C PRO A 317 30.68 3.52 0.02
N ASP A 318 30.52 3.12 -1.24
CA ASP A 318 30.74 3.99 -2.40
C ASP A 318 29.49 4.79 -2.79
N ALA A 319 28.34 4.47 -2.19
CA ALA A 319 27.06 5.13 -2.45
C ALA A 319 26.88 6.39 -1.59
N ARG A 320 27.84 7.31 -1.63
CA ARG A 320 27.79 8.57 -0.87
C ARG A 320 26.78 9.51 -1.47
N VAL A 321 25.57 9.50 -0.92
CA VAL A 321 24.46 10.40 -1.29
C VAL A 321 24.39 11.52 -0.27
N SER A 322 24.49 12.77 -0.70
CA SER A 322 24.29 13.93 0.17
C SER A 322 22.79 14.11 0.50
N LEU A 323 22.49 14.88 1.54
CA LEU A 323 21.10 15.23 1.88
C LEU A 323 20.37 15.91 0.71
N ASP A 324 21.07 16.67 -0.12
CA ASP A 324 20.48 17.35 -1.28
C ASP A 324 20.11 16.39 -2.41
N GLU A 325 20.75 15.23 -2.48
CA GLU A 325 20.46 14.20 -3.47
C GLU A 325 19.32 13.26 -3.04
N VAL A 326 18.81 13.37 -1.80
CA VAL A 326 17.60 12.65 -1.37
C VAL A 326 16.41 13.21 -2.16
N ALA A 327 15.93 12.44 -3.12
CA ALA A 327 14.90 12.89 -4.07
C ALA A 327 13.53 13.08 -3.41
N TYR A 328 13.18 12.23 -2.45
CA TYR A 328 11.87 12.24 -1.81
C TYR A 328 11.94 11.49 -0.47
N THR A 329 11.18 11.96 0.52
CA THR A 329 10.96 11.21 1.77
C THR A 329 9.47 11.06 2.05
N TYR A 330 9.13 9.98 2.73
CA TYR A 330 7.80 9.82 3.30
C TYR A 330 7.86 9.14 4.67
N ALA A 331 6.86 9.43 5.48
CA ALA A 331 6.71 8.89 6.82
C ALA A 331 5.33 8.26 7.01
N GLY A 332 5.27 7.06 7.54
CA GLY A 332 4.03 6.35 7.83
C GLY A 332 3.93 5.95 9.29
N VAL A 333 2.72 5.92 9.82
CA VAL A 333 2.44 5.42 11.17
C VAL A 333 1.82 4.05 11.09
N ARG A 334 2.46 3.08 11.77
CA ARG A 334 2.00 1.68 11.83
C ARG A 334 1.01 1.51 12.97
N PRO A 335 -0.19 0.95 12.72
CA PRO A 335 -1.19 0.68 13.75
C PRO A 335 -0.95 -0.70 14.40
N LEU A 336 0.12 -0.85 15.17
CA LEU A 336 0.45 -2.12 15.85
C LEU A 336 -0.55 -2.41 16.97
N SER A 337 -0.80 -3.69 17.26
CA SER A 337 -1.59 -4.06 18.44
C SER A 337 -0.86 -3.65 19.72
N PHE A 338 -1.57 -3.04 20.67
CA PHE A 338 -0.99 -2.69 21.95
C PHE A 338 -0.65 -3.96 22.74
N GLU A 339 0.62 -4.09 23.15
CA GLU A 339 1.12 -5.17 24.00
C GLU A 339 1.98 -4.55 25.11
N GLN A 340 1.48 -4.65 26.35
CA GLN A 340 2.14 -4.04 27.51
C GLN A 340 3.53 -4.63 27.74
N GLY A 341 4.53 -3.79 28.00
CA GLY A 341 5.89 -4.21 28.37
C GLY A 341 6.79 -4.68 27.24
N LYS A 342 6.33 -4.68 25.98
CA LYS A 342 7.18 -4.98 24.80
C LYS A 342 7.80 -3.73 24.21
N ARG A 343 9.03 -3.85 23.65
CA ARG A 343 9.62 -2.81 22.79
C ARG A 343 8.87 -2.80 21.44
N GLU A 344 8.94 -1.69 20.69
CA GLU A 344 8.30 -1.52 19.37
C GLU A 344 8.73 -2.61 18.37
N SER A 345 10.01 -2.98 18.40
CA SER A 345 10.59 -4.00 17.53
C SER A 345 10.08 -5.42 17.81
N ASP A 346 9.58 -5.67 19.02
CA ASP A 346 9.20 -6.99 19.52
C ASP A 346 7.67 -7.23 19.47
N VAL A 347 6.90 -6.21 19.09
CA VAL A 347 5.46 -6.33 18.90
C VAL A 347 5.14 -7.13 17.64
N SER A 348 4.31 -8.16 17.77
CA SER A 348 3.85 -8.93 16.61
C SER A 348 3.09 -8.06 15.62
N ARG A 349 3.40 -8.24 14.34
CA ARG A 349 2.69 -7.56 13.24
C ARG A 349 1.50 -8.36 12.71
N ALA A 350 1.14 -9.44 13.40
CA ALA A 350 -0.06 -10.18 13.09
C ALA A 350 -1.30 -9.30 13.26
N HIS A 351 -2.22 -9.42 12.34
CA HIS A 351 -3.49 -8.71 12.43
C HIS A 351 -4.36 -9.25 13.56
N LYS A 352 -5.12 -8.36 14.19
CA LYS A 352 -6.15 -8.72 15.16
C LYS A 352 -7.45 -8.00 14.82
N VAL A 353 -8.58 -8.70 15.00
CA VAL A 353 -9.92 -8.12 14.93
C VAL A 353 -10.46 -8.04 16.34
N VAL A 354 -10.68 -6.82 16.82
CA VAL A 354 -11.28 -6.57 18.15
C VAL A 354 -12.77 -6.37 17.95
N ALA A 355 -13.55 -7.31 18.50
CA ALA A 355 -15.00 -7.26 18.45
C ALA A 355 -15.56 -6.64 19.74
N GLU A 356 -16.41 -5.65 19.60
CA GLU A 356 -17.13 -4.93 20.65
C GLU A 356 -18.63 -4.89 20.28
N GLU A 357 -19.47 -4.45 21.18
CA GLU A 357 -20.93 -4.34 20.96
C GLU A 357 -21.55 -5.65 20.41
N ARG A 358 -21.17 -6.78 21.00
CA ARG A 358 -21.62 -8.13 20.56
C ARG A 358 -21.33 -8.41 19.08
N GLY A 359 -20.17 -7.90 18.57
CA GLY A 359 -19.74 -8.08 17.19
C GLY A 359 -20.35 -7.10 16.19
N ARG A 360 -21.03 -6.04 16.64
CA ARG A 360 -21.56 -4.99 15.77
C ARG A 360 -20.55 -3.87 15.50
N PHE A 361 -19.48 -3.81 16.28
CA PHE A 361 -18.36 -2.90 16.06
C PHE A 361 -17.07 -3.71 16.03
N LEU A 362 -16.37 -3.69 14.88
CA LEU A 362 -15.17 -4.49 14.64
C LEU A 362 -14.00 -3.56 14.33
N SER A 363 -12.96 -3.55 15.17
CA SER A 363 -11.76 -2.75 14.94
C SER A 363 -10.59 -3.60 14.48
N ILE A 364 -9.84 -3.12 13.49
CA ILE A 364 -8.67 -3.79 12.91
C ILE A 364 -7.38 -3.19 13.49
N THR A 365 -6.48 -4.03 14.01
CA THR A 365 -5.15 -3.64 14.49
C THR A 365 -4.06 -4.56 13.92
N GLY A 366 -2.80 -4.11 13.91
CA GLY A 366 -1.64 -4.95 13.58
C GLY A 366 -1.60 -5.44 12.14
N THR A 367 -1.97 -4.62 11.17
CA THR A 367 -2.09 -5.05 9.77
C THR A 367 -0.73 -5.05 9.06
N LYS A 368 -0.24 -6.23 8.68
CA LYS A 368 0.86 -6.38 7.72
C LYS A 368 0.30 -6.27 6.29
N LEU A 369 0.93 -5.44 5.45
CA LEU A 369 0.49 -5.23 4.06
C LEU A 369 0.28 -6.55 3.31
N THR A 370 1.20 -7.50 3.43
CA THR A 370 1.11 -8.82 2.78
C THR A 370 -0.17 -9.59 3.15
N CYS A 371 -0.65 -9.47 4.39
CA CYS A 371 -1.75 -10.29 4.94
C CYS A 371 -3.12 -9.60 4.91
N PHE A 372 -3.28 -8.50 4.16
CA PHE A 372 -4.55 -7.75 4.13
C PHE A 372 -5.72 -8.60 3.64
N ARG A 373 -5.48 -9.49 2.67
CA ARG A 373 -6.51 -10.35 2.10
C ARG A 373 -6.95 -11.44 3.09
N SER A 374 -6.00 -12.12 3.75
CA SER A 374 -6.33 -13.13 4.78
C SER A 374 -7.05 -12.49 5.97
N LEU A 375 -6.64 -11.29 6.40
CA LEU A 375 -7.38 -10.50 7.37
C LEU A 375 -8.84 -10.26 6.91
N ALA A 376 -9.03 -9.83 5.65
CA ALA A 376 -10.36 -9.57 5.10
C ALA A 376 -11.23 -10.84 5.12
N ALA A 377 -10.65 -12.00 4.79
CA ALA A 377 -11.35 -13.27 4.84
C ALA A 377 -11.77 -13.64 6.28
N VAL A 378 -10.88 -13.50 7.26
CA VAL A 378 -11.16 -13.78 8.68
C VAL A 378 -12.24 -12.84 9.23
N LEU A 379 -12.14 -11.54 8.94
CA LEU A 379 -13.13 -10.56 9.35
C LEU A 379 -14.48 -10.83 8.65
N GLY A 380 -14.45 -11.16 7.36
CA GLY A 380 -15.63 -11.56 6.61
C GLY A 380 -16.34 -12.76 7.21
N ASP A 381 -15.61 -13.80 7.66
CA ASP A 381 -16.22 -14.95 8.35
C ASP A 381 -16.91 -14.54 9.66
N GLN A 382 -16.34 -13.57 10.39
CA GLN A 382 -16.94 -13.03 11.60
C GLN A 382 -18.22 -12.22 11.28
N VAL A 383 -18.19 -11.39 10.24
CA VAL A 383 -19.36 -10.64 9.75
C VAL A 383 -20.47 -11.60 9.34
N MET A 384 -20.18 -12.64 8.54
CA MET A 384 -21.19 -13.62 8.12
C MET A 384 -21.84 -14.32 9.30
N ARG A 385 -21.06 -14.71 10.32
CA ARG A 385 -21.61 -15.29 11.56
C ARG A 385 -22.53 -14.32 12.30
N THR A 386 -22.15 -13.04 12.42
CA THR A 386 -22.94 -12.01 13.08
C THR A 386 -24.25 -11.72 12.32
N LEU A 387 -24.21 -11.76 10.99
CA LEU A 387 -25.37 -11.59 10.13
C LEU A 387 -26.29 -12.83 10.09
N GLY A 388 -25.80 -14.00 10.54
CA GLY A 388 -26.53 -15.28 10.45
C GLY A 388 -26.65 -15.78 9.00
N ARG A 389 -25.69 -15.47 8.13
CA ARG A 389 -25.68 -15.85 6.71
C ARG A 389 -24.56 -16.83 6.40
N PRO A 390 -24.73 -17.84 5.52
CA PRO A 390 -23.65 -18.64 4.99
C PRO A 390 -22.80 -17.84 4.01
N GLY A 391 -21.54 -18.21 3.84
CA GLY A 391 -20.65 -17.64 2.83
C GLY A 391 -19.19 -17.75 3.23
N THR A 392 -18.37 -18.24 2.29
CA THR A 392 -16.91 -18.36 2.45
C THR A 392 -16.20 -17.36 1.55
N SER A 393 -14.99 -16.96 1.92
CA SER A 393 -14.17 -16.08 1.09
C SER A 393 -13.84 -16.74 -0.26
N ARG A 394 -13.89 -15.94 -1.31
CA ARG A 394 -13.43 -16.28 -2.67
C ARG A 394 -12.35 -15.29 -3.14
N SER A 395 -11.91 -14.39 -2.26
CA SER A 395 -10.97 -13.33 -2.60
C SER A 395 -9.58 -13.85 -2.96
N ASP A 396 -9.28 -15.12 -2.69
CA ASP A 396 -8.06 -15.81 -3.11
C ASP A 396 -8.09 -16.35 -4.54
N ARG A 397 -9.23 -16.27 -5.22
CA ARG A 397 -9.47 -16.87 -6.53
C ARG A 397 -9.84 -15.88 -7.62
N VAL A 398 -10.33 -14.71 -7.25
CA VAL A 398 -10.78 -13.67 -8.20
C VAL A 398 -9.65 -12.67 -8.44
N ALA A 399 -9.30 -12.43 -9.70
CA ALA A 399 -8.19 -11.56 -10.10
C ALA A 399 -8.39 -10.09 -9.69
N LEU A 400 -7.28 -9.38 -9.59
CA LEU A 400 -7.21 -7.93 -9.34
C LEU A 400 -6.50 -7.22 -10.50
N ASP A 401 -6.84 -7.60 -11.72
CA ASP A 401 -6.25 -7.07 -12.96
C ASP A 401 -7.27 -6.30 -13.81
N GLY A 402 -8.32 -5.83 -13.17
CA GLY A 402 -9.40 -5.10 -13.83
C GLY A 402 -10.48 -5.99 -14.48
N THR A 403 -10.35 -7.32 -14.49
CA THR A 403 -11.34 -8.24 -15.09
C THR A 403 -12.28 -8.88 -14.07
N ASP A 404 -11.84 -9.05 -12.81
CA ASP A 404 -12.58 -9.77 -11.74
C ASP A 404 -12.96 -11.23 -12.09
N GLU A 405 -12.21 -11.83 -13.00
CA GLU A 405 -12.38 -13.23 -13.38
C GLU A 405 -11.73 -14.18 -12.36
N GLU A 406 -12.26 -15.41 -12.25
CA GLU A 406 -11.60 -16.44 -11.45
C GLU A 406 -10.29 -16.85 -12.10
N VAL A 407 -9.19 -16.77 -11.33
CA VAL A 407 -7.85 -17.16 -11.78
C VAL A 407 -7.75 -18.69 -11.76
N SER A 408 -8.00 -19.32 -12.88
CA SER A 408 -7.68 -20.72 -13.10
C SER A 408 -6.23 -20.83 -13.56
N ARG A 409 -5.28 -21.16 -12.68
CA ARG A 409 -3.89 -21.58 -12.98
C ARG A 409 -3.17 -20.89 -14.16
N ILE A 410 -3.49 -19.63 -14.46
CA ILE A 410 -2.88 -18.90 -15.57
C ILE A 410 -1.43 -18.58 -15.20
N ASP A 411 -0.52 -19.00 -16.06
CA ASP A 411 0.89 -18.59 -15.97
C ASP A 411 0.94 -17.10 -16.28
N ALA A 412 1.23 -16.27 -15.26
CA ALA A 412 1.23 -14.81 -15.31
C ALA A 412 2.19 -14.21 -16.38
N ARG A 413 2.91 -15.02 -17.11
CA ARG A 413 3.88 -14.61 -18.12
C ARG A 413 3.30 -14.42 -19.52
N THR A 414 2.16 -15.03 -19.83
CA THR A 414 1.65 -15.11 -21.21
C THR A 414 0.93 -13.85 -21.71
N TRP A 415 0.50 -12.95 -20.83
CA TRP A 415 -0.19 -11.73 -21.25
C TRP A 415 0.69 -10.46 -21.16
N LEU A 416 1.97 -10.62 -20.79
CA LEU A 416 2.98 -9.55 -20.78
C LEU A 416 3.84 -9.51 -22.05
N ASP A 417 3.43 -10.18 -23.14
CA ASP A 417 4.12 -10.05 -24.43
C ASP A 417 3.69 -8.72 -25.10
N VAL A 418 4.32 -7.66 -24.62
CA VAL A 418 4.08 -6.27 -24.97
C VAL A 418 4.52 -5.96 -26.41
N SER A 419 5.43 -6.77 -26.99
CA SER A 419 6.10 -6.43 -28.26
C SER A 419 5.19 -6.52 -29.49
N GLY A 420 4.22 -7.44 -29.50
CA GLY A 420 3.25 -7.55 -30.61
C GLY A 420 2.17 -6.48 -30.58
N GLU A 421 1.79 -6.01 -29.40
CA GLU A 421 0.69 -5.07 -29.19
C GLU A 421 1.15 -3.60 -29.26
N ALA A 422 2.42 -3.31 -28.94
CA ALA A 422 3.00 -1.97 -29.08
C ALA A 422 2.91 -1.46 -30.53
N ALA A 423 3.19 -2.33 -31.50
CA ALA A 423 3.10 -1.97 -32.91
C ALA A 423 1.66 -1.62 -33.37
N ALA A 424 0.65 -2.20 -32.75
CA ALA A 424 -0.76 -1.98 -33.09
C ALA A 424 -1.32 -0.69 -32.46
N THR A 425 -0.77 -0.24 -31.33
CA THR A 425 -1.27 0.95 -30.59
C THR A 425 -0.59 2.24 -30.99
N GLY A 426 0.60 2.18 -31.63
CA GLY A 426 1.41 3.37 -31.96
C GLY A 426 2.05 4.04 -30.74
N LEU A 427 1.99 3.43 -29.56
CA LEU A 427 2.65 3.91 -28.35
C LEU A 427 4.11 3.46 -28.29
N ASP A 428 4.96 4.25 -27.64
CA ASP A 428 6.32 3.82 -27.35
C ASP A 428 6.31 2.66 -26.32
N PRO A 429 7.34 1.77 -26.34
CA PRO A 429 7.38 0.60 -25.46
C PRO A 429 7.31 0.92 -23.96
N GLU A 430 7.94 2.00 -23.51
CA GLU A 430 7.96 2.41 -22.11
C GLU A 430 6.54 2.78 -21.62
N THR A 431 5.81 3.54 -22.44
CA THR A 431 4.42 3.90 -22.16
C THR A 431 3.54 2.66 -22.08
N LEU A 432 3.66 1.72 -23.02
CA LEU A 432 2.86 0.51 -23.01
C LEU A 432 3.20 -0.40 -21.82
N GLU A 433 4.49 -0.59 -21.50
CA GLU A 433 4.92 -1.34 -20.32
C GLU A 433 4.35 -0.73 -19.03
N THR A 434 4.31 0.60 -18.94
CA THR A 434 3.75 1.32 -17.78
C THR A 434 2.25 1.11 -17.67
N LEU A 435 1.50 1.20 -18.76
CA LEU A 435 0.07 0.92 -18.78
C LEU A 435 -0.24 -0.51 -18.34
N VAL A 436 0.46 -1.50 -18.90
CA VAL A 436 0.30 -2.90 -18.52
C VAL A 436 0.69 -3.12 -17.05
N ALA A 437 1.77 -2.50 -16.60
CA ALA A 437 2.22 -2.59 -15.21
C ALA A 437 1.25 -1.93 -14.21
N THR A 438 0.51 -0.92 -14.64
CA THR A 438 -0.43 -0.19 -13.79
C THR A 438 -1.81 -0.84 -13.79
N TYR A 439 -2.33 -1.23 -14.95
CA TYR A 439 -3.73 -1.63 -15.12
C TYR A 439 -3.95 -3.13 -15.35
N GLY A 440 -2.85 -3.93 -15.43
CA GLY A 440 -2.98 -5.35 -15.78
C GLY A 440 -3.69 -5.53 -17.11
N ARG A 441 -4.61 -6.50 -17.23
CA ARG A 441 -5.42 -6.69 -18.43
C ARG A 441 -6.40 -5.54 -18.71
N GLY A 442 -6.64 -4.68 -17.72
CA GLY A 442 -7.47 -3.48 -17.86
C GLY A 442 -6.85 -2.37 -18.71
N TRP A 443 -5.56 -2.46 -19.09
CA TRP A 443 -4.86 -1.46 -19.89
C TRP A 443 -5.56 -1.15 -21.24
N THR A 444 -6.22 -2.14 -21.84
CA THR A 444 -6.97 -1.98 -23.10
C THR A 444 -8.08 -0.94 -22.99
N ARG A 445 -8.72 -0.80 -21.82
CA ARG A 445 -9.74 0.24 -21.58
C ARG A 445 -9.16 1.64 -21.63
N VAL A 446 -7.91 1.80 -21.16
CA VAL A 446 -7.20 3.10 -21.23
C VAL A 446 -6.85 3.44 -22.68
N ILE A 447 -6.44 2.45 -23.48
CA ILE A 447 -6.18 2.64 -24.92
C ILE A 447 -7.46 2.97 -25.69
N ASP A 448 -8.54 2.26 -25.42
CA ASP A 448 -9.86 2.58 -26.02
C ASP A 448 -10.29 4.02 -25.69
N LEU A 449 -9.98 4.48 -24.50
CA LEU A 449 -10.24 5.86 -24.09
C LEU A 449 -9.29 6.84 -24.77
N ALA A 450 -8.02 6.47 -24.97
CA ALA A 450 -7.03 7.31 -25.66
C ALA A 450 -7.48 7.64 -27.09
N GLY A 451 -8.12 6.70 -27.78
CA GLY A 451 -8.70 6.92 -29.11
C GLY A 451 -9.93 7.87 -29.12
N LYS A 452 -10.55 8.13 -27.98
CA LYS A 452 -11.76 8.96 -27.83
C LYS A 452 -11.46 10.37 -27.30
N VAL A 453 -10.28 10.58 -26.73
CA VAL A 453 -9.87 11.82 -26.08
C VAL A 453 -8.86 12.56 -26.96
N SER A 454 -9.05 13.86 -27.13
CA SER A 454 -8.09 14.68 -27.86
C SER A 454 -6.73 14.68 -27.17
N GLY A 455 -5.67 14.31 -27.91
CA GLY A 455 -4.34 14.12 -27.36
C GLY A 455 -4.22 12.96 -26.36
N GLY A 456 -5.12 11.97 -26.42
CA GLY A 456 -5.22 10.88 -25.44
C GLY A 456 -3.94 10.05 -25.27
N THR A 457 -3.12 9.94 -26.33
CA THR A 457 -1.82 9.25 -26.33
C THR A 457 -0.64 10.16 -25.97
N GLU A 458 -0.86 11.48 -25.84
CA GLU A 458 0.20 12.41 -25.41
C GLU A 458 0.61 12.14 -23.97
N ARG A 459 1.89 12.31 -23.66
CA ARG A 459 2.38 12.20 -22.27
C ARG A 459 1.84 13.34 -21.40
N LEU A 460 1.39 13.01 -20.19
CA LEU A 460 0.97 13.98 -19.18
C LEU A 460 2.14 14.83 -18.67
N CYS A 461 3.32 14.22 -18.62
CA CYS A 461 4.55 14.82 -18.15
C CYS A 461 5.68 14.48 -19.14
N PRO A 462 6.55 15.45 -19.51
CA PRO A 462 7.65 15.19 -20.44
C PRO A 462 8.62 14.09 -19.98
N HIS A 463 8.71 13.89 -18.65
CA HIS A 463 9.68 13.00 -18.01
C HIS A 463 9.09 11.67 -17.56
N ASN A 464 7.81 11.45 -17.80
CA ASN A 464 7.11 10.24 -17.34
C ASN A 464 6.30 9.62 -18.48
N PRO A 465 6.14 8.29 -18.50
CA PRO A 465 5.43 7.59 -19.57
C PRO A 465 3.90 7.64 -19.47
N ASP A 466 3.36 8.20 -18.38
CA ASP A 466 1.92 8.30 -18.14
C ASP A 466 1.26 9.21 -19.21
N ILE A 467 0.11 8.79 -19.76
CA ILE A 467 -0.58 9.49 -20.87
C ILE A 467 -1.86 10.20 -20.46
N VAL A 468 -2.31 11.13 -21.31
CA VAL A 468 -3.54 11.92 -21.06
C VAL A 468 -4.77 11.06 -20.83
N ALA A 469 -4.90 9.92 -21.50
CA ALA A 469 -6.02 9.00 -21.30
C ALA A 469 -6.09 8.47 -19.86
N GLU A 470 -4.96 8.31 -19.17
CA GLU A 470 -4.94 7.87 -17.77
C GLU A 470 -5.56 8.92 -16.84
N LEU A 471 -5.37 10.23 -17.13
CA LEU A 471 -6.03 11.29 -16.38
C LEU A 471 -7.56 11.20 -16.52
N TYR A 472 -8.06 10.99 -17.75
CA TYR A 472 -9.49 10.83 -17.98
C TYR A 472 -10.04 9.57 -17.29
N HIS A 473 -9.30 8.46 -17.37
CA HIS A 473 -9.64 7.22 -16.69
C HIS A 473 -9.68 7.41 -15.16
N ALA A 474 -8.67 8.06 -14.59
CA ALA A 474 -8.59 8.37 -13.17
C ALA A 474 -9.80 9.18 -12.66
N VAL A 475 -10.25 10.17 -13.45
CA VAL A 475 -11.38 11.03 -13.09
C VAL A 475 -12.72 10.31 -13.25
N HIS A 476 -12.94 9.60 -14.36
CA HIS A 476 -14.25 9.03 -14.69
C HIS A 476 -14.50 7.65 -14.07
N GLU A 477 -13.45 6.82 -13.97
CA GLU A 477 -13.57 5.43 -13.55
C GLU A 477 -13.00 5.16 -12.15
N GLU A 478 -12.08 6.03 -11.67
CA GLU A 478 -11.32 5.78 -10.45
C GLU A 478 -11.52 6.84 -9.36
N MET A 479 -12.55 7.67 -9.49
CA MET A 479 -12.97 8.66 -8.48
C MET A 479 -11.90 9.70 -8.10
N ALA A 480 -10.92 10.00 -8.97
CA ALA A 480 -9.96 11.05 -8.70
C ALA A 480 -10.60 12.43 -8.76
N VAL A 481 -10.43 13.24 -7.71
CA VAL A 481 -11.05 14.57 -7.56
C VAL A 481 -10.08 15.67 -7.14
N SER A 482 -8.82 15.33 -6.91
CA SER A 482 -7.74 16.26 -6.56
C SER A 482 -6.50 16.02 -7.41
N LEU A 483 -5.64 17.03 -7.51
CA LEU A 483 -4.37 16.91 -8.21
C LEU A 483 -3.46 15.85 -7.56
N GLN A 484 -3.48 15.75 -6.23
CA GLN A 484 -2.75 14.71 -5.49
C GLN A 484 -3.24 13.30 -5.79
N ASP A 485 -4.53 13.10 -6.07
CA ASP A 485 -5.06 11.77 -6.41
C ASP A 485 -4.40 11.27 -7.70
N VAL A 486 -4.34 12.13 -8.72
CA VAL A 486 -3.75 11.79 -10.01
C VAL A 486 -2.24 11.59 -9.88
N LEU A 487 -1.52 12.57 -9.36
CA LEU A 487 -0.06 12.58 -9.37
C LEU A 487 0.57 11.54 -8.44
N LEU A 488 -0.07 11.23 -7.31
CA LEU A 488 0.51 10.35 -6.29
C LEU A 488 -0.09 8.94 -6.26
N ARG A 489 -1.34 8.75 -6.73
CA ARG A 489 -2.09 7.51 -6.50
C ARG A 489 -2.71 6.88 -7.75
N ARG A 490 -2.73 7.60 -8.87
CA ARG A 490 -3.19 7.04 -10.16
C ARG A 490 -2.07 6.91 -11.17
N THR A 491 -1.06 7.80 -11.07
CA THR A 491 0.16 7.81 -11.91
C THR A 491 1.41 7.69 -11.05
N GLY A 492 2.56 7.49 -11.72
CA GLY A 492 3.87 7.48 -11.08
C GLY A 492 4.52 8.85 -10.90
N ILE A 493 3.91 9.90 -11.45
CA ILE A 493 4.51 11.23 -11.66
C ILE A 493 4.98 11.87 -10.35
N GLY A 494 4.15 11.86 -9.32
CA GLY A 494 4.45 12.56 -8.05
C GLY A 494 5.59 11.96 -7.24
N THR A 495 6.04 10.74 -7.57
CA THR A 495 7.20 10.08 -6.96
C THR A 495 8.35 9.86 -7.93
N SER A 496 8.34 10.50 -9.10
CA SER A 496 9.43 10.55 -10.07
C SER A 496 10.42 11.68 -9.73
N ARG A 497 11.49 11.82 -10.51
CA ARG A 497 12.50 12.86 -10.31
C ARG A 497 11.94 14.29 -10.36
N CYS A 498 11.03 14.57 -11.29
CA CYS A 498 10.41 15.89 -11.40
C CYS A 498 9.32 16.11 -10.34
N GLN A 499 8.88 15.06 -9.64
CA GLN A 499 7.80 15.13 -8.64
C GLN A 499 6.56 15.87 -9.15
N GLY A 500 6.30 15.79 -10.45
CA GLY A 500 5.19 16.48 -11.10
C GLY A 500 5.30 18.00 -11.15
N GLN A 501 6.39 18.62 -10.69
CA GLN A 501 6.53 20.08 -10.65
C GLN A 501 6.46 20.69 -12.06
N ASP A 502 6.99 20.00 -13.06
CA ASP A 502 6.99 20.47 -14.47
C ASP A 502 5.62 20.35 -15.16
N CYS A 503 4.68 19.58 -14.59
CA CYS A 503 3.42 19.26 -15.25
C CYS A 503 2.18 19.45 -14.37
N ALA A 504 2.32 19.74 -13.08
CA ALA A 504 1.20 19.91 -12.16
C ALA A 504 0.20 20.96 -12.63
N GLU A 505 0.68 22.09 -13.17
CA GLU A 505 -0.21 23.16 -13.66
C GLU A 505 -0.99 22.71 -14.91
N SER A 506 -0.35 22.06 -15.87
CA SER A 506 -0.99 21.58 -17.10
C SER A 506 -2.03 20.49 -16.79
N ILE A 507 -1.70 19.55 -15.90
CA ILE A 507 -2.61 18.51 -15.43
C ILE A 507 -3.76 19.13 -14.65
N GLY A 508 -3.47 20.08 -13.75
CA GLY A 508 -4.48 20.81 -12.99
C GLY A 508 -5.49 21.55 -13.86
N ARG A 509 -5.02 22.19 -14.94
CA ARG A 509 -5.90 22.87 -15.93
C ARG A 509 -6.80 21.85 -16.66
N ARG A 510 -6.28 20.68 -17.05
CA ARG A 510 -7.10 19.61 -17.67
C ARG A 510 -8.13 19.07 -16.67
N MET A 511 -7.74 18.85 -15.39
CA MET A 511 -8.68 18.47 -14.33
C MET A 511 -9.75 19.53 -14.09
N ALA A 512 -9.39 20.81 -14.11
CA ALA A 512 -10.32 21.91 -13.97
C ALA A 512 -11.41 21.90 -15.05
N GLN A 513 -11.04 21.58 -16.29
CA GLN A 513 -12.02 21.40 -17.39
C GLN A 513 -12.92 20.19 -17.16
N LEU A 514 -12.35 19.03 -16.76
CA LEU A 514 -13.10 17.80 -16.53
C LEU A 514 -14.07 17.89 -15.33
N LEU A 515 -13.64 18.56 -14.26
CA LEU A 515 -14.34 18.63 -12.99
C LEU A 515 -15.10 19.95 -12.78
N ALA A 516 -15.07 20.84 -13.79
CA ALA A 516 -15.64 22.18 -13.72
C ALA A 516 -15.14 22.98 -12.49
N TRP A 517 -13.83 22.91 -12.22
CA TRP A 517 -13.24 23.70 -11.15
C TRP A 517 -13.26 25.19 -11.44
N THR A 518 -13.50 25.98 -10.41
CA THR A 518 -13.28 27.43 -10.48
C THR A 518 -11.77 27.74 -10.49
N PRO A 519 -11.36 28.93 -10.99
CA PRO A 519 -9.94 29.34 -10.90
C PRO A 519 -9.39 29.28 -9.47
N ARG A 520 -10.18 29.68 -8.49
CA ARG A 520 -9.81 29.59 -7.06
C ARG A 520 -9.59 28.15 -6.61
N ARG A 521 -10.37 27.17 -7.11
CA ARG A 521 -10.16 25.74 -6.80
C ARG A 521 -8.87 25.24 -7.43
N LEU A 522 -8.59 25.58 -8.67
CA LEU A 522 -7.33 25.20 -9.34
C LEU A 522 -6.12 25.73 -8.57
N GLU A 523 -6.13 27.01 -8.18
CA GLU A 523 -5.07 27.59 -7.38
C GLU A 523 -4.89 26.85 -6.04
N ALA A 524 -5.98 26.54 -5.33
CA ALA A 524 -5.93 25.80 -4.07
C ALA A 524 -5.35 24.37 -4.25
N GLU A 525 -5.63 23.69 -5.36
CA GLU A 525 -5.07 22.36 -5.67
C GLU A 525 -3.56 22.43 -5.95
N LEU A 526 -3.09 23.45 -6.69
CA LEU A 526 -1.67 23.66 -6.95
C LEU A 526 -0.91 23.97 -5.66
N VAL A 527 -1.41 24.89 -4.83
CA VAL A 527 -0.82 25.20 -3.51
C VAL A 527 -0.79 23.97 -2.60
N ALA A 528 -1.86 23.17 -2.58
CA ALA A 528 -1.91 21.95 -1.77
C ALA A 528 -0.91 20.89 -2.27
N TYR A 529 -0.67 20.81 -3.57
CA TYR A 529 0.32 19.91 -4.14
C TYR A 529 1.76 20.39 -3.85
N GLU A 530 2.05 21.66 -4.01
CA GLU A 530 3.34 22.27 -3.63
C GLU A 530 3.67 22.03 -2.16
N ALA A 531 2.68 22.23 -1.27
CA ALA A 531 2.83 21.95 0.16
C ALA A 531 3.12 20.47 0.44
N HIS A 532 2.56 19.54 -0.35
CA HIS A 532 2.89 18.12 -0.26
C HIS A 532 4.34 17.83 -0.66
N VAL A 533 4.80 18.39 -1.79
CA VAL A 533 6.19 18.28 -2.24
C VAL A 533 7.15 18.89 -1.21
N ALA A 534 6.86 20.08 -0.71
CA ALA A 534 7.66 20.73 0.33
C ALA A 534 7.78 19.85 1.60
N ARG A 535 6.70 19.19 2.02
CA ARG A 535 6.71 18.26 3.17
C ARG A 535 7.65 17.07 2.95
N SER A 536 7.77 16.56 1.74
CA SER A 536 8.68 15.46 1.42
C SER A 536 10.17 15.86 1.55
N HIS A 537 10.46 17.15 1.60
CA HIS A 537 11.79 17.74 1.78
C HIS A 537 11.98 18.45 3.14
N GLN A 538 11.01 18.37 4.04
CA GLN A 538 11.05 19.07 5.33
C GLN A 538 12.20 18.62 6.23
N PHE A 539 12.77 17.45 5.99
CA PHE A 539 13.96 16.94 6.69
C PHE A 539 15.23 17.79 6.47
N ARG A 540 15.24 18.69 5.47
CA ARG A 540 16.36 19.60 5.19
C ARG A 540 16.37 20.86 6.06
N MET A 541 15.29 21.12 6.80
CA MET A 541 15.14 22.23 7.72
C MET A 541 15.62 21.83 9.12
#